data_f31226737c5f7e2c8e8d301a40877092
#
_entry.id   f31226737c5f7e2c8e8d301a40877092
#
_cell.length_a   1.000
_cell.length_b   1.000
_cell.length_c   1.000
_cell.angle_alpha   90.00
_cell.angle_beta   90.00
_cell.angle_gamma   90.00
#
_symmetry.space_group_name_H-M   'P 1'
#
loop_
_entity.id
_entity.type
_entity.pdbx_description
1 polymer ?
#
loop_
_entity_poly.entity_id
_entity_poly.type
_entity_poly.pdbx_seq_one_letter_code
_entity_poly.pdbx_strand_id
1 'polypeptide(L)'
;MGGNILLRHALKYAERVDSLLLVNSLITACGWIEWGYQKRNVGQMRQHGITQSVLDYLMWHHFGTGAEYRSQDLISVYQHYFSNDVQGKNLAKLTEQYIWRTAIDIYRDDNLEGKGDTKTLKIPILNVVGAYSPFVEETVTLNGRLNPINTNWIKIQDSAMVLEEQPGKLAEAFLLFLQGQGYCLKMRKQQNLSYG
;
A
#
# COMPACT_ATOMS: atom_id res chain seq x y z
N MET A 1 0.15 -3.42 5.15
CA MET A 1 0.42 -3.26 6.59
C MET A 1 1.30 -2.04 6.87
N GLY A 2 2.40 -1.82 6.18
CA GLY A 2 3.32 -0.70 6.43
C GLY A 2 2.65 0.68 6.48
N GLY A 3 1.78 1.01 5.53
CA GLY A 3 1.04 2.28 5.52
C GLY A 3 0.15 2.49 6.76
N ASN A 4 -0.47 1.41 7.29
CA ASN A 4 -1.24 1.49 8.53
C ASN A 4 -0.35 1.86 9.73
N ILE A 5 0.86 1.29 9.80
CA ILE A 5 1.83 1.60 10.86
C ILE A 5 2.31 3.06 10.74
N LEU A 6 2.64 3.51 9.53
CA LEU A 6 3.08 4.89 9.28
C LEU A 6 1.98 5.92 9.63
N LEU A 7 0.73 5.64 9.26
CA LEU A 7 -0.42 6.48 9.63
C LEU A 7 -0.58 6.59 11.14
N ARG A 8 -0.49 5.48 11.88
CA ARG A 8 -0.53 5.49 13.36
C ARG A 8 0.63 6.28 13.96
N HIS A 9 1.81 6.13 13.38
CA HIS A 9 2.99 6.89 13.81
C HIS A 9 2.77 8.39 13.61
N ALA A 10 2.32 8.79 12.43
CA ALA A 10 2.05 10.20 12.12
C ALA A 10 0.92 10.80 12.98
N LEU A 11 -0.12 10.03 13.30
CA LEU A 11 -1.18 10.46 14.23
C LEU A 11 -0.65 10.69 15.64
N LYS A 12 0.33 9.91 16.08
CA LYS A 12 0.89 9.99 17.43
C LYS A 12 2.02 11.02 17.55
N TYR A 13 2.79 11.19 16.49
CA TYR A 13 4.03 12.00 16.48
C TYR A 13 4.05 12.90 15.24
N ALA A 14 2.99 13.69 15.05
CA ALA A 14 2.84 14.55 13.87
C ALA A 14 4.03 15.53 13.70
N GLU A 15 4.61 15.98 14.80
CA GLU A 15 5.76 16.89 14.82
C GLU A 15 7.08 16.25 14.32
N ARG A 16 7.10 14.94 14.13
CA ARG A 16 8.27 14.18 13.63
C ARG A 16 8.09 13.69 12.21
N VAL A 17 7.01 14.04 11.56
CA VAL A 17 6.67 13.58 10.22
C VAL A 17 6.37 14.77 9.34
N ASP A 18 7.26 15.08 8.41
CA ASP A 18 7.08 16.20 7.49
C ASP A 18 6.00 15.91 6.43
N SER A 19 5.95 14.69 5.90
CA SER A 19 4.97 14.27 4.91
C SER A 19 4.87 12.74 4.83
N LEU A 20 3.83 12.22 4.17
CA LEU A 20 3.64 10.78 3.93
C LEU A 20 3.41 10.49 2.46
N LEU A 21 4.13 9.49 1.94
CA LEU A 21 3.76 8.76 0.72
C LEU A 21 3.20 7.40 1.11
N LEU A 22 1.97 7.15 0.73
CA LEU A 22 1.25 5.91 1.03
C LEU A 22 0.89 5.18 -0.28
N VAL A 23 1.26 3.92 -0.39
CA VAL A 23 0.93 3.08 -1.54
C VAL A 23 0.07 1.91 -1.07
N ASN A 24 -1.11 1.73 -1.68
CA ASN A 24 -2.06 0.65 -1.37
C ASN A 24 -2.35 0.53 0.15
N SER A 25 -2.60 1.64 0.82
CA SER A 25 -2.71 1.70 2.29
C SER A 25 -4.11 1.41 2.79
N LEU A 26 -4.19 0.70 3.92
CA LEU A 26 -5.42 0.28 4.59
C LEU A 26 -5.59 1.00 5.93
N ILE A 27 -6.82 1.45 6.20
CA ILE A 27 -7.22 2.00 7.50
C ILE A 27 -8.32 1.21 8.19
N THR A 28 -8.92 0.25 7.50
CA THR A 28 -10.02 -0.56 8.01
C THR A 28 -9.52 -1.79 8.77
N ALA A 29 -10.34 -2.28 9.69
CA ALA A 29 -10.15 -3.60 10.29
C ALA A 29 -10.42 -4.69 9.25
N CYS A 30 -9.97 -5.90 9.54
CA CYS A 30 -10.26 -7.07 8.72
C CYS A 30 -11.76 -7.39 8.76
N GLY A 31 -12.38 -7.54 7.57
CA GLY A 31 -13.77 -7.98 7.46
C GLY A 31 -13.92 -9.49 7.74
N TRP A 32 -15.14 -9.95 8.05
CA TRP A 32 -15.40 -11.36 8.40
C TRP A 32 -15.00 -12.35 7.30
N ILE A 33 -15.25 -12.01 6.04
CA ILE A 33 -14.90 -12.87 4.90
C ILE A 33 -13.39 -12.93 4.75
N GLU A 34 -12.72 -11.79 4.79
CA GLU A 34 -11.26 -11.69 4.74
C GLU A 34 -10.64 -12.48 5.92
N TRP A 35 -11.17 -12.28 7.11
CA TRP A 35 -10.69 -12.97 8.31
C TRP A 35 -10.77 -14.50 8.19
N GLY A 36 -11.92 -15.04 7.78
CA GLY A 36 -12.11 -16.48 7.60
C GLY A 36 -11.17 -17.07 6.55
N TYR A 37 -11.04 -16.39 5.40
CA TYR A 37 -10.15 -16.80 4.34
C TYR A 37 -8.68 -16.81 4.78
N GLN A 38 -8.25 -15.76 5.45
CA GLN A 38 -6.89 -15.65 5.95
C GLN A 38 -6.57 -16.63 7.07
N LYS A 39 -7.52 -16.95 7.94
CA LYS A 39 -7.36 -18.01 8.97
C LYS A 39 -7.09 -19.36 8.32
N ARG A 40 -7.81 -19.70 7.24
CA ARG A 40 -7.53 -20.89 6.46
C ARG A 40 -6.12 -20.88 5.87
N ASN A 41 -5.72 -19.77 5.25
CA ASN A 41 -4.37 -19.61 4.67
C ASN A 41 -3.28 -19.76 5.74
N VAL A 42 -3.45 -19.15 6.91
CA VAL A 42 -2.54 -19.30 8.05
C VAL A 42 -2.40 -20.78 8.46
N GLY A 43 -3.51 -21.50 8.55
CA GLY A 43 -3.52 -22.93 8.87
C GLY A 43 -2.71 -23.75 7.83
N GLN A 44 -2.97 -23.52 6.54
CA GLN A 44 -2.23 -24.16 5.45
C GLN A 44 -0.73 -23.86 5.49
N MET A 45 -0.37 -22.58 5.63
CA MET A 45 1.05 -22.18 5.68
C MET A 45 1.81 -22.78 6.86
N ARG A 46 1.14 -23.01 8.00
CA ARG A 46 1.76 -23.66 9.16
C ARG A 46 1.99 -25.15 8.98
N GLN A 47 1.06 -25.85 8.32
CA GLN A 47 1.08 -27.29 8.17
C GLN A 47 1.82 -27.76 6.91
N HIS A 48 1.60 -27.08 5.80
CA HIS A 48 2.03 -27.53 4.47
C HIS A 48 2.96 -26.53 3.77
N GLY A 49 3.28 -25.39 4.38
CA GLY A 49 4.03 -24.31 3.72
C GLY A 49 3.15 -23.55 2.72
N ILE A 50 3.78 -23.02 1.69
CA ILE A 50 3.08 -22.26 0.65
C ILE A 50 2.51 -23.22 -0.38
N THR A 51 1.23 -23.55 -0.24
CA THR A 51 0.48 -24.36 -1.18
C THR A 51 0.06 -23.53 -2.39
N GLN A 52 -0.38 -24.19 -3.49
CA GLN A 52 -0.86 -23.47 -4.68
C GLN A 52 -1.98 -22.48 -4.34
N SER A 53 -2.94 -22.85 -3.50
CA SER A 53 -4.03 -21.94 -3.11
C SER A 53 -3.55 -20.72 -2.31
N VAL A 54 -2.51 -20.86 -1.50
CA VAL A 54 -1.88 -19.75 -0.80
C VAL A 54 -1.11 -18.88 -1.79
N LEU A 55 -0.39 -19.50 -2.73
CA LEU A 55 0.34 -18.78 -3.78
C LEU A 55 -0.61 -17.95 -4.65
N ASP A 56 -1.70 -18.54 -5.12
CA ASP A 56 -2.71 -17.82 -5.92
C ASP A 56 -3.29 -16.62 -5.17
N TYR A 57 -3.55 -16.78 -3.87
CA TYR A 57 -3.98 -15.66 -3.04
C TYR A 57 -2.91 -14.58 -2.91
N LEU A 58 -1.64 -14.93 -2.70
CA LEU A 58 -0.54 -13.97 -2.60
C LEU A 58 -0.36 -13.19 -3.90
N MET A 59 -0.48 -13.88 -5.04
CA MET A 59 -0.41 -13.26 -6.35
C MET A 59 -1.56 -12.29 -6.58
N TRP A 60 -2.80 -12.70 -6.27
CA TRP A 60 -3.96 -11.80 -6.32
C TRP A 60 -3.82 -10.59 -5.39
N HIS A 61 -3.37 -10.81 -4.16
CA HIS A 61 -3.17 -9.75 -3.18
C HIS A 61 -2.10 -8.73 -3.61
N HIS A 62 -1.07 -9.20 -4.33
CA HIS A 62 0.02 -8.34 -4.83
C HIS A 62 -0.36 -7.65 -6.14
N PHE A 63 -0.82 -8.39 -7.11
CA PHE A 63 -0.98 -7.94 -8.49
C PHE A 63 -2.43 -7.75 -8.94
N GLY A 64 -3.39 -8.01 -8.07
CA GLY A 64 -4.81 -7.89 -8.38
C GLY A 64 -5.26 -8.86 -9.47
N THR A 65 -6.27 -8.46 -10.24
CA THR A 65 -6.81 -9.25 -11.35
C THR A 65 -6.11 -8.93 -12.67
N GLY A 66 -6.03 -9.90 -13.57
CA GLY A 66 -5.46 -9.72 -14.93
C GLY A 66 -3.95 -9.47 -14.96
N ALA A 67 -3.24 -9.84 -13.92
CA ALA A 67 -1.80 -9.65 -13.82
C ALA A 67 -1.02 -10.43 -14.88
N GLU A 68 -1.51 -11.59 -15.24
CA GLU A 68 -0.97 -12.48 -16.27
C GLU A 68 -0.94 -11.84 -17.67
N TYR A 69 -1.79 -10.85 -17.93
CA TYR A 69 -1.82 -10.13 -19.20
C TYR A 69 -0.96 -8.85 -19.19
N ARG A 70 -0.57 -8.36 -18.00
CA ARG A 70 0.17 -7.10 -17.86
C ARG A 70 1.67 -7.29 -17.68
N SER A 71 2.06 -8.24 -16.84
CA SER A 71 3.43 -8.32 -16.32
C SER A 71 3.87 -9.78 -16.12
N GLN A 72 3.84 -10.59 -17.19
CA GLN A 72 4.05 -12.03 -17.12
C GLN A 72 5.41 -12.41 -16.51
N ASP A 73 6.47 -11.72 -16.90
CA ASP A 73 7.81 -11.97 -16.35
C ASP A 73 7.88 -11.69 -14.85
N LEU A 74 7.32 -10.54 -14.44
CA LEU A 74 7.27 -10.15 -13.02
C LEU A 74 6.46 -11.16 -12.19
N ILE A 75 5.32 -11.61 -12.72
CA ILE A 75 4.49 -12.65 -12.09
C ILE A 75 5.31 -13.93 -11.88
N SER A 76 6.03 -14.38 -12.87
CA SER A 76 6.86 -15.60 -12.80
C SER A 76 7.95 -15.46 -11.73
N VAL A 77 8.61 -14.32 -11.64
CA VAL A 77 9.62 -14.02 -10.61
C VAL A 77 9.01 -14.09 -9.21
N TYR A 78 7.86 -13.46 -8.99
CA TYR A 78 7.22 -13.46 -7.67
C TYR A 78 6.62 -14.82 -7.29
N GLN A 79 6.09 -15.58 -8.25
CA GLN A 79 5.67 -16.97 -8.01
C GLN A 79 6.84 -17.84 -7.56
N HIS A 80 7.99 -17.70 -8.23
CA HIS A 80 9.21 -18.41 -7.84
C HIS A 80 9.65 -18.00 -6.44
N TYR A 81 9.73 -16.69 -6.16
CA TYR A 81 10.13 -16.15 -4.87
C TYR A 81 9.23 -16.65 -3.73
N PHE A 82 7.91 -16.53 -3.87
CA PHE A 82 6.98 -16.99 -2.84
C PHE A 82 7.07 -18.53 -2.63
N SER A 83 7.26 -19.28 -3.69
CA SER A 83 7.30 -20.74 -3.58
C SER A 83 8.60 -21.28 -2.96
N ASN A 84 9.74 -20.62 -3.20
CA ASN A 84 11.05 -21.17 -2.86
C ASN A 84 11.77 -20.43 -1.74
N ASP A 85 11.64 -19.10 -1.67
CA ASP A 85 12.42 -18.27 -0.77
C ASP A 85 11.66 -17.85 0.49
N VAL A 86 10.32 -17.86 0.44
CA VAL A 86 9.48 -17.43 1.56
C VAL A 86 9.16 -18.59 2.49
N GLN A 87 9.51 -18.44 3.75
CA GLN A 87 9.16 -19.43 4.77
C GLN A 87 7.68 -19.31 5.17
N GLY A 88 6.87 -20.31 4.83
CA GLY A 88 5.43 -20.35 5.11
C GLY A 88 5.08 -20.10 6.58
N LYS A 89 5.84 -20.65 7.52
CA LYS A 89 5.62 -20.44 8.97
C LYS A 89 5.80 -18.98 9.40
N ASN A 90 6.76 -18.27 8.82
CA ASN A 90 6.99 -16.85 9.12
C ASN A 90 5.92 -15.98 8.46
N LEU A 91 5.56 -16.28 7.22
CA LEU A 91 4.46 -15.60 6.53
C LEU A 91 3.12 -15.81 7.27
N ALA A 92 2.87 -17.02 7.80
CA ALA A 92 1.69 -17.29 8.61
C ALA A 92 1.59 -16.38 9.84
N LYS A 93 2.72 -16.14 10.55
CA LYS A 93 2.76 -15.21 11.69
C LYS A 93 2.46 -13.77 11.26
N LEU A 94 3.03 -13.32 10.14
CA LEU A 94 2.77 -11.98 9.59
C LEU A 94 1.30 -11.82 9.19
N THR A 95 0.73 -12.81 8.49
CA THR A 95 -0.68 -12.82 8.07
C THR A 95 -1.61 -12.83 9.29
N GLU A 96 -1.25 -13.55 10.34
CA GLU A 96 -2.02 -13.55 11.58
C GLU A 96 -2.05 -12.16 12.24
N GLN A 97 -0.94 -11.45 12.30
CA GLN A 97 -0.91 -10.06 12.78
C GLN A 97 -1.68 -9.11 11.84
N TYR A 98 -1.63 -9.36 10.54
CA TYR A 98 -2.37 -8.58 9.56
C TYR A 98 -3.90 -8.66 9.76
N ILE A 99 -4.45 -9.83 10.04
CA ILE A 99 -5.89 -10.00 10.28
C ILE A 99 -6.35 -9.44 11.63
N TRP A 100 -5.46 -9.26 12.60
CA TRP A 100 -5.76 -8.61 13.87
C TRP A 100 -5.58 -7.09 13.85
N ARG A 101 -5.34 -6.51 12.67
CA ARG A 101 -5.26 -5.05 12.54
C ARG A 101 -6.57 -4.40 13.00
N THR A 102 -6.46 -3.36 13.78
CA THR A 102 -7.61 -2.53 14.16
C THR A 102 -7.81 -1.41 13.15
N ALA A 103 -9.02 -0.89 13.02
CA ALA A 103 -9.29 0.31 12.25
C ALA A 103 -8.52 1.52 12.81
N ILE A 104 -8.26 2.48 11.95
CA ILE A 104 -7.68 3.78 12.33
C ILE A 104 -8.78 4.83 12.21
N ASP A 105 -9.07 5.50 13.31
CA ASP A 105 -10.05 6.58 13.34
C ASP A 105 -9.38 7.89 12.92
N ILE A 106 -9.51 8.20 11.63
CA ILE A 106 -9.09 9.45 11.02
C ILE A 106 -10.32 10.11 10.46
N TYR A 107 -10.48 11.43 10.71
CA TYR A 107 -11.59 12.22 10.18
C TYR A 107 -11.09 13.59 9.74
N ARG A 108 -11.82 14.22 8.83
CA ARG A 108 -11.62 15.62 8.45
C ARG A 108 -12.01 16.54 9.60
N ASP A 109 -11.38 17.71 9.69
CA ASP A 109 -11.68 18.71 10.74
C ASP A 109 -13.14 19.15 10.74
N ASP A 110 -13.76 19.26 9.57
CA ASP A 110 -15.15 19.63 9.37
C ASP A 110 -16.20 18.61 9.87
N ASN A 111 -15.74 17.38 10.17
CA ASN A 111 -16.58 16.27 10.64
C ASN A 111 -16.40 15.95 12.15
N LEU A 112 -15.76 16.84 12.91
CA LEU A 112 -15.39 16.57 14.30
C LEU A 112 -16.50 16.89 15.33
N GLU A 113 -17.60 17.53 14.93
CA GLU A 113 -18.71 17.85 15.85
C GLU A 113 -19.29 16.56 16.47
N GLY A 114 -19.08 16.42 17.78
CA GLY A 114 -19.64 15.34 18.59
C GLY A 114 -18.83 14.03 18.64
N LYS A 115 -17.66 13.94 18.02
CA LYS A 115 -16.77 12.79 18.12
C LYS A 115 -15.56 13.16 19.00
N GLY A 116 -15.57 12.72 20.25
CA GLY A 116 -14.40 12.85 21.15
C GLY A 116 -13.14 12.29 20.51
N ASP A 117 -12.00 12.36 20.97
CA ASP A 117 -10.68 11.72 20.61
C ASP A 117 -10.36 11.43 19.14
N THR A 118 -11.08 11.99 18.17
CA THR A 118 -10.81 11.81 16.74
C THR A 118 -9.60 12.63 16.31
N LYS A 119 -8.65 11.93 15.69
CA LYS A 119 -7.38 12.54 15.28
C LYS A 119 -7.41 12.93 13.81
N THR A 120 -7.06 14.18 13.53
CA THR A 120 -6.90 14.70 12.17
C THR A 120 -5.42 14.75 11.80
N LEU A 121 -5.10 14.32 10.57
CA LEU A 121 -3.75 14.48 10.02
C LEU A 121 -3.67 15.81 9.26
N LYS A 122 -2.78 16.69 9.70
CA LYS A 122 -2.52 18.01 9.09
C LYS A 122 -1.25 18.05 8.22
N ILE A 123 -0.51 16.94 8.18
CA ILE A 123 0.69 16.81 7.36
C ILE A 123 0.33 16.55 5.90
N PRO A 124 1.18 16.93 4.93
CA PRO A 124 1.00 16.61 3.54
C PRO A 124 1.02 15.11 3.28
N ILE A 125 0.07 14.61 2.47
CA ILE A 125 -0.05 13.19 2.15
C ILE A 125 -0.21 13.01 0.65
N LEU A 126 0.62 12.15 0.05
CA LEU A 126 0.42 11.60 -1.27
C LEU A 126 -0.07 10.15 -1.14
N ASN A 127 -1.32 9.92 -1.54
CA ASN A 127 -1.96 8.60 -1.48
C ASN A 127 -2.02 8.00 -2.89
N VAL A 128 -1.36 6.86 -3.10
CA VAL A 128 -1.20 6.23 -4.42
C VAL A 128 -1.80 4.84 -4.42
N VAL A 129 -2.49 4.49 -5.49
CA VAL A 129 -3.04 3.15 -5.71
C VAL A 129 -2.93 2.73 -7.16
N GLY A 130 -2.70 1.45 -7.41
CA GLY A 130 -2.81 0.86 -8.73
C GLY A 130 -4.27 0.63 -9.12
N ALA A 131 -4.62 0.86 -10.38
CA ALA A 131 -6.01 0.74 -10.86
C ALA A 131 -6.59 -0.68 -10.71
N TYR A 132 -5.74 -1.70 -10.77
CA TYR A 132 -6.12 -3.11 -10.61
C TYR A 132 -5.84 -3.66 -9.21
N SER A 133 -5.38 -2.80 -8.27
CA SER A 133 -5.12 -3.19 -6.90
C SER A 133 -6.41 -3.62 -6.19
N PRO A 134 -6.41 -4.69 -5.40
CA PRO A 134 -7.53 -5.03 -4.53
C PRO A 134 -7.80 -4.00 -3.44
N PHE A 135 -6.94 -2.98 -3.31
CA PHE A 135 -7.02 -1.93 -2.28
C PHE A 135 -7.54 -0.58 -2.81
N VAL A 136 -8.12 -0.51 -4.01
CA VAL A 136 -8.65 0.74 -4.58
C VAL A 136 -9.71 1.34 -3.66
N GLU A 137 -10.71 0.57 -3.26
CA GLU A 137 -11.82 1.03 -2.40
C GLU A 137 -11.32 1.50 -1.02
N GLU A 138 -10.34 0.79 -0.46
CA GLU A 138 -9.70 1.17 0.80
C GLU A 138 -8.95 2.49 0.68
N THR A 139 -8.26 2.69 -0.44
CA THR A 139 -7.54 3.94 -0.72
C THR A 139 -8.50 5.11 -0.91
N VAL A 140 -9.62 4.90 -1.59
CA VAL A 140 -10.70 5.90 -1.72
C VAL A 140 -11.29 6.24 -0.36
N THR A 141 -11.56 5.23 0.46
CA THR A 141 -12.06 5.40 1.84
C THR A 141 -11.08 6.22 2.69
N LEU A 142 -9.78 5.89 2.64
CA LEU A 142 -8.74 6.68 3.31
C LEU A 142 -8.73 8.11 2.82
N ASN A 143 -8.71 8.33 1.49
CA ASN A 143 -8.69 9.66 0.91
C ASN A 143 -9.92 10.49 1.31
N GLY A 144 -11.08 9.84 1.39
CA GLY A 144 -12.33 10.46 1.87
C GLY A 144 -12.27 10.95 3.32
N ARG A 145 -11.40 10.40 4.14
CA ARG A 145 -11.21 10.77 5.56
C ARG A 145 -10.06 11.74 5.82
N LEU A 146 -9.25 12.04 4.81
CA LEU A 146 -8.14 12.98 4.89
C LEU A 146 -8.58 14.39 4.48
N ASN A 147 -7.86 15.42 4.95
CA ASN A 147 -8.11 16.80 4.56
C ASN A 147 -7.65 17.03 3.11
N PRO A 148 -8.55 17.42 2.18
CA PRO A 148 -8.21 17.62 0.78
C PRO A 148 -7.22 18.76 0.52
N ILE A 149 -7.07 19.69 1.47
CA ILE A 149 -6.10 20.79 1.36
C ILE A 149 -4.66 20.24 1.39
N ASN A 150 -4.41 19.22 2.20
CA ASN A 150 -3.08 18.67 2.43
C ASN A 150 -2.88 17.30 1.76
N THR A 151 -3.89 16.78 1.06
CA THR A 151 -3.84 15.43 0.52
C THR A 151 -4.02 15.44 -0.98
N ASN A 152 -3.07 14.78 -1.66
CA ASN A 152 -3.20 14.41 -3.06
C ASN A 152 -3.38 12.90 -3.17
N TRP A 153 -4.18 12.45 -4.13
CA TRP A 153 -4.28 11.03 -4.43
C TRP A 153 -4.15 10.76 -5.92
N ILE A 154 -3.52 9.65 -6.27
CA ILE A 154 -3.25 9.26 -7.64
C ILE A 154 -3.62 7.79 -7.82
N LYS A 155 -4.42 7.49 -8.85
CA LYS A 155 -4.69 6.14 -9.32
C LYS A 155 -3.85 5.89 -10.58
N ILE A 156 -2.85 5.03 -10.47
CA ILE A 156 -1.94 4.70 -11.58
C ILE A 156 -2.57 3.58 -12.40
N GLN A 157 -2.81 3.88 -13.69
CA GLN A 157 -3.36 2.91 -14.63
C GLN A 157 -2.37 1.79 -14.93
N ASP A 158 -2.90 0.66 -15.40
CA ASP A 158 -2.15 -0.52 -15.82
C ASP A 158 -1.21 -1.10 -14.74
N SER A 159 -1.64 -1.01 -13.48
CA SER A 159 -0.90 -1.56 -12.35
C SER A 159 -1.81 -1.93 -11.18
N ALA A 160 -1.36 -2.86 -10.36
CA ALA A 160 -1.85 -3.12 -9.02
C ALA A 160 -0.74 -2.85 -7.99
N MET A 161 0.42 -3.48 -8.14
CA MET A 161 1.62 -3.20 -7.36
C MET A 161 2.43 -2.12 -8.06
N VAL A 162 2.12 -0.88 -7.75
CA VAL A 162 2.66 0.31 -8.43
C VAL A 162 4.18 0.37 -8.41
N LEU A 163 4.80 -0.03 -7.29
CA LEU A 163 6.26 -0.04 -7.13
C LEU A 163 6.97 -0.95 -8.14
N GLU A 164 6.32 -2.06 -8.49
CA GLU A 164 6.88 -3.10 -9.34
C GLU A 164 6.49 -2.91 -10.81
N GLU A 165 5.21 -2.57 -11.05
CA GLU A 165 4.65 -2.51 -12.40
C GLU A 165 4.84 -1.14 -13.07
N GLN A 166 4.86 -0.05 -12.31
CA GLN A 166 4.95 1.33 -12.84
C GLN A 166 5.90 2.22 -12.01
N PRO A 167 7.15 1.78 -11.75
CA PRO A 167 8.07 2.51 -10.87
C PRO A 167 8.38 3.93 -11.39
N GLY A 168 8.44 4.13 -12.71
CA GLY A 168 8.69 5.43 -13.30
C GLY A 168 7.59 6.44 -13.01
N LYS A 169 6.31 6.04 -13.15
CA LYS A 169 5.18 6.91 -12.83
C LYS A 169 5.10 7.25 -11.34
N LEU A 170 5.41 6.27 -10.48
CA LEU A 170 5.46 6.52 -9.05
C LEU A 170 6.60 7.47 -8.67
N ALA A 171 7.78 7.29 -9.26
CA ALA A 171 8.94 8.15 -9.02
C ALA A 171 8.66 9.60 -9.44
N GLU A 172 8.01 9.81 -10.60
CA GLU A 172 7.59 11.14 -11.05
C GLU A 172 6.59 11.79 -10.11
N ALA A 173 5.55 11.05 -9.70
CA ALA A 173 4.55 11.54 -8.75
C ALA A 173 5.18 11.90 -7.39
N PHE A 174 6.11 11.08 -6.91
CA PHE A 174 6.83 11.34 -5.66
C PHE A 174 7.75 12.57 -5.78
N LEU A 175 8.46 12.71 -6.90
CA LEU A 175 9.30 13.87 -7.16
C LEU A 175 8.49 15.17 -7.14
N LEU A 176 7.36 15.21 -7.84
CA LEU A 176 6.46 16.36 -7.87
C LEU A 176 5.90 16.67 -6.48
N PHE A 177 5.54 15.65 -5.73
CA PHE A 177 5.09 15.80 -4.35
C PHE A 177 6.16 16.44 -3.47
N LEU A 178 7.40 15.96 -3.51
CA LEU A 178 8.51 16.54 -2.75
C LEU A 178 8.80 17.98 -3.16
N GLN A 179 8.77 18.29 -4.45
CA GLN A 179 8.93 19.66 -4.94
C GLN A 179 7.83 20.58 -4.41
N GLY A 180 6.58 20.11 -4.40
CA GLY A 180 5.44 20.82 -3.83
C GLY A 180 5.58 21.12 -2.32
N GLN A 181 6.37 20.30 -1.60
CA GLN A 181 6.71 20.52 -0.19
C GLN A 181 7.97 21.40 0.01
N GLY A 182 8.53 21.96 -1.06
CA GLY A 182 9.70 22.83 -0.99
C GLY A 182 11.06 22.11 -1.00
N TYR A 183 11.09 20.80 -1.19
CA TYR A 183 12.35 20.08 -1.37
C TYR A 183 12.91 20.31 -2.77
N CYS A 184 14.00 21.08 -2.87
CA CYS A 184 14.73 21.30 -4.13
C CYS A 184 15.56 20.06 -4.49
N LEU A 185 15.01 19.20 -5.35
CA LEU A 185 15.75 18.08 -5.90
C LEU A 185 16.51 18.56 -7.14
N LYS A 186 17.83 18.58 -7.10
CA LYS A 186 18.67 18.77 -8.29
C LYS A 186 18.46 17.60 -9.24
N MET A 187 17.71 17.79 -10.30
CA MET A 187 17.63 16.82 -11.39
C MET A 187 19.04 16.66 -11.99
N ARG A 188 19.62 15.49 -11.87
CA ARG A 188 20.84 15.14 -12.59
C ARG A 188 20.43 15.03 -14.07
N LYS A 189 20.87 16.00 -14.90
CA LYS A 189 20.73 15.91 -16.37
C LYS A 189 21.30 14.55 -16.78
N GLN A 190 20.49 13.70 -17.37
CA GLN A 190 20.99 12.52 -18.08
C GLN A 190 21.97 13.04 -19.13
N GLN A 191 23.25 12.79 -18.92
CA GLN A 191 24.23 12.93 -19.98
C GLN A 191 23.83 11.91 -21.05
N ASN A 192 23.40 12.42 -22.21
CA ASN A 192 23.25 11.62 -23.41
C ASN A 192 24.59 10.90 -23.65
N LEU A 193 24.63 9.62 -23.37
CA LEU A 193 25.67 8.75 -23.90
C LEU A 193 25.40 8.66 -25.40
N SER A 194 26.00 9.60 -26.18
CA SER A 194 26.19 9.45 -27.62
C SER A 194 27.16 8.29 -27.80
N TYR A 195 26.63 7.14 -28.16
CA TYR A 195 27.45 6.09 -28.74
C TYR A 195 27.88 6.59 -30.13
N GLY A 196 29.18 6.96 -30.25
CA GLY A 196 29.88 7.09 -31.52
C GLY A 196 30.33 5.70 -32.03
#